data_cb185bb9c7ebbc4314ee5249cd483d27
#
_entry.id   cb185bb9c7ebbc4314ee5249cd483d27
#
_cell.length_a   1.000
_cell.length_b   1.000
_cell.length_c   1.000
_cell.angle_alpha   90.00
_cell.angle_beta   90.00
_cell.angle_gamma   90.00
#
_symmetry.space_group_name_H-M   'P 1'
#
loop_
_entity.id
_entity.type
_entity.pdbx_description
1 polymer ?
#
loop_
_entity_poly.entity_id
_entity_poly.type
_entity_poly.pdbx_seq_one_letter_code
_entity_poly.pdbx_strand_id
1 'polypeptide(L)'
;MLEVGQKGDDKVYLRATTPSETGEWLALSYQWGPKPHFCTTIDNLNSHLQGMEFATLPATFRDAVIVTRSLGCRYLWIDSLCIVQGEGGDFNQEAKRMEQVYSGAYCVLAISRAASHYGGFLHKRRGRDVVALSPSQAHQNRSSKPSTSPPSFYISESIDDFNSHVLESGLNRRGWVLQEHALARRTVFFTDHQTYFECGEGVRCETMIKMKRYGITLLSPTPQHHADN
;
A
#
# COMPACT_ATOMS: atom_id res chain seq x y z
N MET A 1 -8.70 -13.85 -9.09
CA MET A 1 -8.94 -13.00 -7.91
C MET A 1 -8.90 -13.84 -6.64
N LEU A 2 -8.41 -13.28 -5.53
CA LEU A 2 -8.44 -13.90 -4.21
C LEU A 2 -9.71 -13.46 -3.48
N GLU A 3 -10.60 -14.38 -3.13
CA GLU A 3 -11.74 -14.13 -2.26
C GLU A 3 -11.27 -14.22 -0.80
N VAL A 4 -11.33 -13.11 -0.07
CA VAL A 4 -10.74 -13.04 1.27
C VAL A 4 -11.68 -13.45 2.40
N GLY A 5 -12.98 -13.57 2.14
CA GLY A 5 -13.97 -13.87 3.17
C GLY A 5 -14.19 -12.71 4.15
N GLN A 6 -14.65 -13.05 5.36
CA GLN A 6 -14.92 -12.10 6.44
C GLN A 6 -13.84 -12.16 7.54
N LYS A 7 -13.89 -11.19 8.45
CA LYS A 7 -13.01 -11.19 9.63
C LYS A 7 -13.29 -12.43 10.48
N GLY A 8 -12.25 -13.22 10.71
CA GLY A 8 -12.32 -14.47 11.47
C GLY A 8 -12.34 -15.72 10.62
N ASP A 9 -12.52 -15.61 9.31
CA ASP A 9 -12.42 -16.77 8.42
C ASP A 9 -10.98 -17.27 8.35
N ASP A 10 -10.82 -18.58 8.49
CA ASP A 10 -9.51 -19.24 8.50
C ASP A 10 -8.96 -19.54 7.10
N LYS A 11 -9.76 -19.31 6.06
CA LYS A 11 -9.40 -19.59 4.67
C LYS A 11 -9.59 -18.39 3.76
N VAL A 12 -8.82 -18.41 2.68
CA VAL A 12 -9.00 -17.58 1.49
C VAL A 12 -9.02 -18.47 0.26
N TYR A 13 -9.71 -18.05 -0.81
CA TYR A 13 -9.92 -18.88 -1.99
C TYR A 13 -9.47 -18.15 -3.25
N LEU A 14 -8.68 -18.83 -4.06
CA LEU A 14 -8.48 -18.36 -5.43
C LEU A 14 -9.76 -18.59 -6.24
N ARG A 15 -10.20 -17.56 -6.98
CA ARG A 15 -11.39 -17.62 -7.83
C ARG A 15 -11.04 -17.27 -9.26
N ALA A 16 -11.42 -18.12 -10.17
CA ALA A 16 -11.50 -17.74 -11.58
C ALA A 16 -12.66 -16.76 -11.75
N THR A 17 -12.42 -15.65 -12.43
CA THR A 17 -13.42 -14.61 -12.72
C THR A 17 -13.77 -14.62 -14.20
N THR A 18 -15.02 -14.33 -14.52
CA THR A 18 -15.48 -14.18 -15.90
C THR A 18 -15.60 -12.70 -16.27
N PRO A 19 -15.55 -12.33 -17.56
CA PRO A 19 -15.70 -10.92 -17.99
C PRO A 19 -17.04 -10.27 -17.60
N SER A 20 -18.06 -11.08 -17.29
CA SER A 20 -19.40 -10.60 -16.89
C SER A 20 -19.53 -10.36 -15.39
N GLU A 21 -18.58 -10.84 -14.58
CA GLU A 21 -18.59 -10.60 -13.14
C GLU A 21 -18.16 -9.18 -12.83
N THR A 22 -18.95 -8.55 -11.97
CA THR A 22 -18.68 -7.20 -11.46
C THR A 22 -18.47 -7.25 -9.96
N GLY A 23 -17.57 -6.41 -9.47
CA GLY A 23 -17.28 -6.33 -8.03
C GLY A 23 -16.17 -5.34 -7.74
N GLU A 24 -16.02 -5.00 -6.47
CA GLU A 24 -14.91 -4.18 -6.00
C GLU A 24 -13.79 -5.07 -5.48
N TRP A 25 -12.55 -4.70 -5.80
CA TRP A 25 -11.37 -5.39 -5.31
C TRP A 25 -10.29 -4.40 -4.93
N LEU A 26 -9.40 -4.84 -4.04
CA LEU A 26 -8.12 -4.18 -3.81
C LEU A 26 -7.03 -4.86 -4.65
N ALA A 27 -6.02 -4.13 -5.03
CA ALA A 27 -4.82 -4.68 -5.68
C ALA A 27 -3.60 -4.45 -4.78
N LEU A 28 -2.73 -5.46 -4.69
CA LEU A 28 -1.52 -5.39 -3.89
C LEU A 28 -0.31 -5.08 -4.78
N SER A 29 0.39 -4.00 -4.45
CA SER A 29 1.70 -3.65 -5.01
C SER A 29 2.76 -3.83 -3.93
N TYR A 30 3.69 -4.77 -4.14
CA TYR A 30 4.68 -5.18 -3.14
C TYR A 30 5.95 -5.73 -3.78
N GLN A 31 7.01 -5.86 -3.01
CA GLN A 31 8.24 -6.51 -3.45
C GLN A 31 8.17 -8.03 -3.21
N TRP A 32 8.45 -8.84 -4.24
CA TRP A 32 8.48 -10.29 -4.11
C TRP A 32 9.58 -10.78 -3.17
N GLY A 33 10.73 -10.07 -3.17
CA GLY A 33 11.89 -10.46 -2.39
C GLY A 33 12.66 -11.65 -3.00
N PRO A 34 13.53 -12.28 -2.21
CA PRO A 34 14.30 -13.45 -2.66
C PRO A 34 13.43 -14.69 -2.76
N LYS A 35 13.83 -15.64 -3.61
CA LYS A 35 13.22 -16.97 -3.70
C LYS A 35 13.43 -17.78 -2.40
N PRO A 36 12.56 -18.76 -2.08
CA PRO A 36 11.40 -19.19 -2.87
C PRO A 36 10.23 -18.20 -2.78
N HIS A 37 9.42 -18.13 -3.84
CA HIS A 37 8.23 -17.26 -3.88
C HIS A 37 6.98 -18.07 -3.56
N PHE A 38 6.07 -17.48 -2.80
CA PHE A 38 4.74 -18.03 -2.58
C PHE A 38 3.84 -17.58 -3.74
N CYS A 39 3.58 -18.51 -4.66
CA CYS A 39 2.85 -18.22 -5.90
C CYS A 39 1.96 -19.39 -6.33
N THR A 40 1.03 -19.10 -7.23
CA THR A 40 0.23 -20.11 -7.88
C THR A 40 0.96 -20.65 -9.12
N THR A 41 1.09 -21.96 -9.19
CA THR A 41 1.62 -22.70 -10.36
C THR A 41 0.57 -23.70 -10.82
N ILE A 42 0.78 -24.34 -11.95
CA ILE A 42 -0.12 -25.40 -12.43
C ILE A 42 -0.27 -26.51 -11.39
N ASP A 43 0.82 -26.86 -10.69
CA ASP A 43 0.81 -27.97 -9.73
C ASP A 43 -0.06 -27.70 -8.49
N ASN A 44 -0.15 -26.43 -8.04
CA ASN A 44 -0.88 -26.06 -6.83
C ASN A 44 -2.19 -25.30 -7.09
N LEU A 45 -2.53 -25.02 -8.36
CA LEU A 45 -3.73 -24.26 -8.74
C LEU A 45 -5.01 -24.87 -8.14
N ASN A 46 -5.19 -26.17 -8.28
CA ASN A 46 -6.38 -26.84 -7.75
C ASN A 46 -6.46 -26.73 -6.22
N SER A 47 -5.34 -26.82 -5.52
CA SER A 47 -5.29 -26.63 -4.06
C SER A 47 -5.68 -25.20 -3.67
N HIS A 48 -5.18 -24.18 -4.38
CA HIS A 48 -5.51 -22.79 -4.13
C HIS A 48 -6.99 -22.47 -4.42
N LEU A 49 -7.58 -23.12 -5.44
CA LEU A 49 -9.01 -23.02 -5.72
C LEU A 49 -9.89 -23.66 -4.63
N GLN A 50 -9.40 -24.72 -3.97
CA GLN A 50 -10.09 -25.38 -2.84
C GLN A 50 -9.94 -24.61 -1.52
N GLY A 51 -8.97 -23.70 -1.45
CA GLY A 51 -8.74 -22.82 -0.33
C GLY A 51 -7.35 -22.93 0.28
N MET A 52 -6.79 -21.79 0.64
CA MET A 52 -5.52 -21.64 1.35
C MET A 52 -5.80 -21.26 2.79
N GLU A 53 -5.14 -21.94 3.73
CA GLU A 53 -5.21 -21.58 5.15
C GLU A 53 -4.62 -20.18 5.36
N PHE A 54 -5.38 -19.27 5.96
CA PHE A 54 -4.93 -17.89 6.22
C PHE A 54 -3.61 -17.84 7.02
N ALA A 55 -3.46 -18.73 7.99
CA ALA A 55 -2.25 -18.81 8.82
C ALA A 55 -0.99 -19.19 8.04
N THR A 56 -1.12 -19.90 6.91
CA THR A 56 0.01 -20.34 6.08
C THR A 56 0.45 -19.30 5.05
N LEU A 57 -0.35 -18.26 4.83
CA LEU A 57 0.02 -17.18 3.91
C LEU A 57 1.26 -16.42 4.41
N PRO A 58 2.12 -15.93 3.51
CA PRO A 58 3.17 -14.98 3.85
C PRO A 58 2.63 -13.76 4.62
N ALA A 59 3.45 -13.17 5.50
CA ALA A 59 3.01 -12.09 6.37
C ALA A 59 2.41 -10.88 5.61
N THR A 60 3.03 -10.47 4.50
CA THR A 60 2.51 -9.36 3.67
C THR A 60 1.13 -9.69 3.07
N PHE A 61 0.89 -10.96 2.69
CA PHE A 61 -0.41 -11.37 2.15
C PHE A 61 -1.46 -11.45 3.25
N ARG A 62 -1.11 -11.97 4.44
CA ARG A 62 -2.01 -11.93 5.60
C ARG A 62 -2.43 -10.51 5.96
N ASP A 63 -1.46 -9.60 6.01
CA ASP A 63 -1.72 -8.19 6.30
C ASP A 63 -2.63 -7.55 5.24
N ALA A 64 -2.39 -7.84 3.95
CA ALA A 64 -3.23 -7.36 2.86
C ALA A 64 -4.67 -7.91 2.95
N VAL A 65 -4.85 -9.19 3.31
CA VAL A 65 -6.16 -9.80 3.57
C VAL A 65 -6.85 -9.11 4.75
N ILE A 66 -6.13 -8.83 5.86
CA ILE A 66 -6.68 -8.12 7.02
C ILE A 66 -7.18 -6.73 6.61
N VAL A 67 -6.40 -5.97 5.84
CA VAL A 67 -6.79 -4.64 5.36
C VAL A 67 -8.00 -4.74 4.44
N THR A 68 -8.01 -5.70 3.51
CA THR A 68 -9.12 -5.91 2.56
C THR A 68 -10.43 -6.20 3.30
N ARG A 69 -10.39 -7.12 4.26
CA ARG A 69 -11.52 -7.45 5.13
C ARG A 69 -11.99 -6.23 5.95
N SER A 70 -11.05 -5.44 6.47
CA SER A 70 -11.36 -4.26 7.29
C SER A 70 -12.00 -3.12 6.50
N LEU A 71 -11.71 -3.03 5.20
CA LEU A 71 -12.35 -2.10 4.28
C LEU A 71 -13.68 -2.61 3.72
N GLY A 72 -14.12 -3.81 4.10
CA GLY A 72 -15.35 -4.41 3.63
C GLY A 72 -15.30 -4.92 2.19
N CYS A 73 -14.11 -4.99 1.58
CA CYS A 73 -13.93 -5.53 0.24
C CYS A 73 -13.83 -7.05 0.28
N ARG A 74 -14.48 -7.70 -0.68
CA ARG A 74 -14.52 -9.16 -0.79
C ARG A 74 -13.31 -9.73 -1.53
N TYR A 75 -12.73 -8.96 -2.46
CA TYR A 75 -11.72 -9.46 -3.37
C TYR A 75 -10.40 -8.68 -3.24
N LEU A 76 -9.31 -9.43 -3.34
CA LEU A 76 -7.95 -8.93 -3.37
C LEU A 76 -7.22 -9.52 -4.58
N TRP A 77 -6.51 -8.69 -5.33
CA TRP A 77 -5.64 -9.16 -6.38
C TRP A 77 -4.18 -9.09 -5.93
N ILE A 78 -3.49 -10.23 -6.03
CA ILE A 78 -2.06 -10.39 -5.75
C ILE A 78 -1.46 -11.07 -6.97
N ASP A 79 -0.51 -10.42 -7.64
CA ASP A 79 0.07 -10.89 -8.91
C ASP A 79 0.58 -12.33 -8.82
N SER A 80 1.35 -12.66 -7.77
CA SER A 80 1.90 -14.00 -7.60
C SER A 80 0.86 -15.11 -7.36
N LEU A 81 -0.33 -14.76 -6.87
CA LEU A 81 -1.42 -15.71 -6.62
C LEU A 81 -2.47 -15.73 -7.73
N CYS A 82 -2.78 -14.56 -8.29
CA CYS A 82 -3.84 -14.40 -9.27
C CYS A 82 -3.38 -14.68 -10.71
N ILE A 83 -2.08 -14.73 -10.93
CA ILE A 83 -1.44 -15.13 -12.19
C ILE A 83 -0.78 -16.50 -11.98
N VAL A 84 -1.06 -17.46 -12.84
CA VAL A 84 -0.41 -18.78 -12.78
C VAL A 84 1.02 -18.66 -13.29
N GLN A 85 1.99 -18.90 -12.41
CA GLN A 85 3.41 -18.74 -12.67
C GLN A 85 4.04 -20.01 -13.25
N GLY A 86 5.19 -19.85 -13.92
CA GLY A 86 6.00 -20.96 -14.43
C GLY A 86 5.59 -21.42 -15.83
N GLU A 87 6.15 -22.58 -16.21
CA GLU A 87 5.89 -23.18 -17.54
C GLU A 87 4.44 -23.59 -17.65
N GLY A 88 3.80 -23.25 -18.77
CA GLY A 88 2.37 -23.46 -18.99
C GLY A 88 1.43 -22.52 -18.22
N GLY A 89 1.98 -21.57 -17.47
CA GLY A 89 1.19 -20.52 -16.80
C GLY A 89 0.61 -19.48 -17.77
N ASP A 90 -0.20 -18.58 -17.22
CA ASP A 90 -0.95 -17.58 -17.99
C ASP A 90 -0.36 -16.17 -17.95
N PHE A 91 0.88 -16.02 -17.45
CA PHE A 91 1.55 -14.74 -17.27
C PHE A 91 1.48 -13.82 -18.50
N ASN A 92 1.73 -14.36 -19.72
CA ASN A 92 1.72 -13.55 -20.93
C ASN A 92 0.34 -12.97 -21.29
N GLN A 93 -0.73 -13.61 -20.84
CA GLN A 93 -2.10 -13.14 -21.05
C GLN A 93 -2.49 -12.14 -19.95
N GLU A 94 -2.23 -12.50 -18.70
CA GLU A 94 -2.62 -11.69 -17.53
C GLU A 94 -1.76 -10.42 -17.39
N ALA A 95 -0.48 -10.43 -17.80
CA ALA A 95 0.35 -9.23 -17.81
C ALA A 95 -0.25 -8.10 -18.67
N LYS A 96 -0.92 -8.44 -19.78
CA LYS A 96 -1.63 -7.46 -20.62
C LYS A 96 -2.88 -6.89 -19.96
N ARG A 97 -3.42 -7.58 -18.94
CA ARG A 97 -4.61 -7.18 -18.17
C ARG A 97 -4.27 -6.40 -16.91
N MET A 98 -2.99 -6.36 -16.53
CA MET A 98 -2.56 -5.65 -15.31
C MET A 98 -3.00 -4.18 -15.32
N GLU A 99 -2.98 -3.53 -16.48
CA GLU A 99 -3.52 -2.18 -16.63
C GLU A 99 -4.98 -2.08 -16.16
N GLN A 100 -5.82 -3.02 -16.60
CA GLN A 100 -7.24 -3.07 -16.21
C GLN A 100 -7.41 -3.41 -14.73
N VAL A 101 -6.54 -4.25 -14.18
CA VAL A 101 -6.58 -4.63 -12.76
C VAL A 101 -6.29 -3.43 -11.88
N TYR A 102 -5.21 -2.68 -12.14
CA TYR A 102 -4.83 -1.53 -11.32
C TYR A 102 -5.74 -0.32 -11.52
N SER A 103 -6.14 -0.02 -12.77
CA SER A 103 -7.04 1.10 -13.06
C SER A 103 -8.47 0.87 -12.58
N GLY A 104 -8.92 -0.39 -12.56
CA GLY A 104 -10.25 -0.80 -12.09
C GLY A 104 -10.32 -1.05 -10.58
N ALA A 105 -9.20 -1.20 -9.89
CA ALA A 105 -9.18 -1.45 -8.45
C ALA A 105 -9.86 -0.33 -7.67
N TYR A 106 -10.64 -0.71 -6.65
CA TYR A 106 -11.18 0.26 -5.69
C TYR A 106 -10.07 1.06 -5.02
N CYS A 107 -9.00 0.36 -4.62
CA CYS A 107 -7.79 0.96 -4.07
C CYS A 107 -6.59 0.03 -4.25
N VAL A 108 -5.41 0.60 -4.45
CA VAL A 108 -4.14 -0.13 -4.46
C VAL A 108 -3.49 -0.03 -3.08
N LEU A 109 -3.06 -1.16 -2.53
CA LEU A 109 -2.24 -1.24 -1.33
C LEU A 109 -0.78 -1.31 -1.75
N ALA A 110 -0.02 -0.24 -1.59
CA ALA A 110 1.39 -0.15 -1.98
C ALA A 110 2.29 -0.32 -0.74
N ILE A 111 3.04 -1.42 -0.70
CA ILE A 111 3.80 -1.82 0.47
C ILE A 111 5.27 -1.42 0.30
N SER A 112 5.62 -0.21 0.74
CA SER A 112 6.99 0.31 0.66
C SER A 112 7.88 -0.17 1.81
N ARG A 113 7.29 -0.57 2.96
CA ARG A 113 8.04 -0.96 4.17
C ARG A 113 8.43 -2.43 4.25
N ALA A 114 7.97 -3.27 3.33
CA ALA A 114 8.33 -4.68 3.30
C ALA A 114 9.18 -5.00 2.06
N ALA A 115 10.37 -5.54 2.26
CA ALA A 115 11.28 -5.92 1.18
C ALA A 115 10.92 -7.27 0.53
N SER A 116 9.88 -7.96 1.03
CA SER A 116 9.40 -9.23 0.49
C SER A 116 7.98 -9.55 0.94
N HIS A 117 7.38 -10.57 0.35
CA HIS A 117 6.08 -11.08 0.81
C HIS A 117 6.10 -11.70 2.21
N TYR A 118 7.27 -11.96 2.79
CA TYR A 118 7.41 -12.49 4.16
C TYR A 118 7.50 -11.41 5.25
N GLY A 119 7.80 -10.15 4.89
CA GLY A 119 8.08 -9.09 5.86
C GLY A 119 6.89 -8.61 6.67
N GLY A 120 5.70 -8.59 6.06
CA GLY A 120 4.51 -7.97 6.65
C GLY A 120 4.60 -6.43 6.69
N PHE A 121 3.48 -5.77 7.00
CA PHE A 121 3.46 -4.31 7.06
C PHE A 121 2.55 -3.71 8.14
N LEU A 122 1.78 -4.52 8.84
CA LEU A 122 0.91 -4.05 9.94
C LEU A 122 1.59 -4.08 11.31
N HIS A 123 2.88 -4.45 11.38
CA HIS A 123 3.62 -4.42 12.62
C HIS A 123 3.85 -2.97 13.10
N LYS A 124 4.05 -2.82 14.42
CA LYS A 124 4.28 -1.52 15.05
C LYS A 124 5.49 -0.81 14.41
N ARG A 125 5.30 0.44 14.05
CA ARG A 125 6.38 1.33 13.57
C ARG A 125 7.27 1.76 14.73
N ARG A 126 8.51 2.17 14.42
CA ARG A 126 9.40 2.81 15.41
C ARG A 126 8.70 4.04 15.99
N GLY A 127 8.86 4.26 17.30
CA GLY A 127 8.45 5.50 17.93
C GLY A 127 9.26 6.66 17.35
N ARG A 128 8.66 7.85 17.35
CA ARG A 128 9.39 9.07 16.98
C ARG A 128 10.34 9.45 18.11
N ASP A 129 11.53 9.88 17.77
CA ASP A 129 12.42 10.53 18.71
C ASP A 129 11.87 11.92 18.99
N VAL A 130 11.53 12.17 20.25
CA VAL A 130 10.97 13.43 20.71
C VAL A 130 11.88 14.01 21.76
N VAL A 131 12.37 15.22 21.53
CA VAL A 131 13.11 15.98 22.52
C VAL A 131 12.17 16.93 23.25
N ALA A 132 12.01 16.72 24.54
CA ALA A 132 11.23 17.63 25.40
C ALA A 132 12.13 18.78 25.86
N LEU A 133 11.73 19.99 25.56
CA LEU A 133 12.39 21.23 26.03
C LEU A 133 11.54 21.81 27.16
N SER A 134 12.09 21.87 28.36
CA SER A 134 11.50 22.60 29.47
C SER A 134 12.10 23.98 29.57
N PRO A 135 11.32 25.04 29.81
CA PRO A 135 11.87 26.38 30.04
C PRO A 135 12.84 26.34 31.22
N SER A 136 14.02 26.88 31.02
CA SER A 136 15.01 26.99 32.09
C SER A 136 14.46 27.86 33.24
N GLN A 137 14.55 27.38 34.49
CA GLN A 137 14.04 28.07 35.69
C GLN A 137 14.84 29.33 36.04
N ALA A 138 15.63 29.89 35.13
CA ALA A 138 16.60 30.97 35.43
C ALA A 138 16.01 32.29 35.88
N HIS A 139 14.68 32.52 35.86
CA HIS A 139 14.05 33.77 36.28
C HIS A 139 12.72 33.58 37.03
N GLN A 140 12.65 32.66 37.98
CA GLN A 140 11.50 32.63 38.89
C GLN A 140 11.79 33.50 40.11
N ASN A 141 11.29 34.72 40.11
CA ASN A 141 11.17 35.54 41.31
C ASN A 141 10.23 34.83 42.30
N ARG A 142 10.75 34.66 43.52
CA ARG A 142 10.14 33.90 44.67
C ARG A 142 8.91 34.56 45.26
N SER A 143 7.80 34.73 44.54
CA SER A 143 6.58 35.25 45.23
C SER A 143 5.21 34.86 44.66
N SER A 144 5.09 33.74 44.00
CA SER A 144 3.76 33.18 43.70
C SER A 144 3.80 31.67 43.70
N LYS A 145 2.85 31.02 44.38
CA LYS A 145 2.68 29.57 44.34
C LYS A 145 2.46 29.10 42.90
N PRO A 146 3.33 28.27 42.31
CA PRO A 146 3.09 27.73 40.98
C PRO A 146 2.12 26.60 41.06
N SER A 147 0.92 26.73 40.52
CA SER A 147 -0.07 25.66 40.43
C SER A 147 -0.13 25.00 39.04
N THR A 148 0.80 25.31 38.14
CA THR A 148 0.86 24.66 36.81
C THR A 148 2.29 24.34 36.44
N SER A 149 2.52 23.11 35.99
CA SER A 149 3.80 22.71 35.38
C SER A 149 4.14 23.66 34.23
N PRO A 150 5.43 24.06 34.08
CA PRO A 150 5.83 24.93 32.97
C PRO A 150 5.50 24.27 31.64
N PRO A 151 5.08 25.03 30.62
CA PRO A 151 4.78 24.48 29.32
C PRO A 151 6.03 23.79 28.77
N SER A 152 5.90 22.50 28.44
CA SER A 152 6.95 21.74 27.77
C SER A 152 6.77 21.85 26.27
N PHE A 153 7.83 22.18 25.55
CA PHE A 153 7.87 22.16 24.10
C PHE A 153 8.46 20.83 23.65
N TYR A 154 7.88 20.24 22.61
CA TYR A 154 8.35 19.00 22.05
C TYR A 154 8.84 19.24 20.62
N ILE A 155 10.07 18.84 20.35
CA ILE A 155 10.64 18.85 19.00
C ILE A 155 10.75 17.41 18.55
N SER A 156 10.21 17.11 17.39
CA SER A 156 10.32 15.79 16.74
C SER A 156 10.76 15.96 15.29
N GLU A 157 11.32 14.90 14.73
CA GLU A 157 11.60 14.86 13.30
C GLU A 157 10.31 15.01 12.50
N SER A 158 10.39 15.76 11.38
CA SER A 158 9.28 15.84 10.41
C SER A 158 9.21 14.54 9.64
N ILE A 159 8.04 13.91 9.68
CA ILE A 159 7.80 12.66 8.95
C ILE A 159 6.99 12.87 7.67
N ASP A 160 6.70 14.13 7.32
CA ASP A 160 5.85 14.47 6.18
C ASP A 160 6.68 14.61 4.89
N ASP A 161 7.41 13.55 4.53
CA ASP A 161 8.21 13.47 3.31
C ASP A 161 7.74 12.31 2.41
N PHE A 162 6.74 12.60 1.57
CA PHE A 162 6.21 11.65 0.61
C PHE A 162 7.26 11.20 -0.43
N ASN A 163 8.15 12.10 -0.82
CA ASN A 163 9.14 11.81 -1.85
C ASN A 163 10.11 10.73 -1.37
N SER A 164 10.75 10.95 -0.21
CA SER A 164 11.73 9.99 0.30
C SER A 164 11.06 8.68 0.74
N HIS A 165 9.88 8.77 1.39
CA HIS A 165 9.21 7.61 1.95
C HIS A 165 8.54 6.73 0.89
N VAL A 166 8.08 7.31 -0.21
CA VAL A 166 7.33 6.61 -1.26
C VAL A 166 8.11 6.57 -2.55
N LEU A 167 8.41 7.72 -3.18
CA LEU A 167 8.95 7.75 -4.54
C LEU A 167 10.37 7.18 -4.63
N GLU A 168 11.20 7.38 -3.60
CA GLU A 168 12.55 6.83 -3.52
C GLU A 168 12.62 5.45 -2.86
N SER A 169 11.48 4.91 -2.43
CA SER A 169 11.41 3.60 -1.78
C SER A 169 11.87 2.46 -2.69
N GLY A 170 12.27 1.34 -2.08
CA GLY A 170 12.66 0.13 -2.81
C GLY A 170 11.54 -0.41 -3.72
N LEU A 171 10.28 -0.18 -3.35
CA LEU A 171 9.13 -0.57 -4.17
C LEU A 171 9.15 0.15 -5.53
N ASN A 172 9.33 1.47 -5.53
CA ASN A 172 9.26 2.30 -6.74
C ASN A 172 10.48 2.17 -7.68
N ARG A 173 11.52 1.47 -7.27
CA ARG A 173 12.66 1.13 -8.16
C ARG A 173 12.36 0.01 -9.15
N ARG A 174 11.19 -0.63 -9.05
CA ARG A 174 10.74 -1.69 -9.98
C ARG A 174 10.01 -1.07 -11.17
N GLY A 175 10.36 -1.49 -12.40
CA GLY A 175 9.79 -0.92 -13.62
C GLY A 175 8.26 -1.01 -13.73
N TRP A 176 7.65 -2.08 -13.22
CA TRP A 176 6.20 -2.29 -13.24
C TRP A 176 5.43 -1.40 -12.26
N VAL A 177 6.04 -1.02 -11.13
CA VAL A 177 5.39 -0.21 -10.10
C VAL A 177 5.00 1.18 -10.61
N LEU A 178 5.71 1.71 -11.60
CA LEU A 178 5.30 2.96 -12.24
C LEU A 178 3.91 2.84 -12.89
N GLN A 179 3.62 1.71 -13.55
CA GLN A 179 2.29 1.45 -14.11
C GLN A 179 1.26 1.23 -13.00
N GLU A 180 1.59 0.43 -12.00
CA GLU A 180 0.74 0.14 -10.85
C GLU A 180 0.29 1.43 -10.15
N HIS A 181 1.20 2.36 -9.95
CA HIS A 181 0.93 3.66 -9.33
C HIS A 181 0.22 4.64 -10.26
N ALA A 182 0.69 4.77 -11.52
CA ALA A 182 0.14 5.75 -12.47
C ALA A 182 -1.31 5.44 -12.88
N LEU A 183 -1.70 4.16 -12.89
CA LEU A 183 -3.03 3.71 -13.30
C LEU A 183 -4.03 3.68 -12.14
N ALA A 184 -3.54 3.64 -10.92
CA ALA A 184 -4.39 3.55 -9.73
C ALA A 184 -5.19 4.85 -9.51
N ARG A 185 -6.50 4.73 -9.29
CA ARG A 185 -7.35 5.87 -8.91
C ARG A 185 -7.16 6.29 -7.46
N ARG A 186 -6.82 5.36 -6.60
CA ARG A 186 -6.56 5.53 -5.17
C ARG A 186 -5.44 4.61 -4.77
N THR A 187 -4.51 5.09 -3.98
CA THR A 187 -3.41 4.28 -3.44
C THR A 187 -3.20 4.59 -1.98
N VAL A 188 -3.07 3.55 -1.17
CA VAL A 188 -2.62 3.65 0.22
C VAL A 188 -1.20 3.11 0.28
N PHE A 189 -0.26 3.98 0.66
CA PHE A 189 1.15 3.61 0.80
C PHE A 189 1.46 3.31 2.26
N PHE A 190 1.90 2.09 2.54
CA PHE A 190 2.38 1.69 3.85
C PHE A 190 3.90 1.84 3.90
N THR A 191 4.38 2.84 4.64
CA THR A 191 5.81 3.14 4.80
C THR A 191 6.28 2.89 6.23
N ASP A 192 7.58 2.93 6.48
CA ASP A 192 8.15 2.80 7.83
C ASP A 192 7.82 4.00 8.73
N HIS A 193 7.53 5.16 8.14
CA HIS A 193 7.28 6.40 8.86
C HIS A 193 5.80 6.63 9.14
N GLN A 194 4.98 6.60 8.10
CA GLN A 194 3.52 6.77 8.20
C GLN A 194 2.80 6.18 6.98
N THR A 195 1.49 6.15 7.03
CA THR A 195 0.66 5.80 5.89
C THR A 195 0.30 7.05 5.09
N TYR A 196 0.36 6.95 3.77
CA TYR A 196 -0.10 8.00 2.88
C TYR A 196 -1.28 7.49 2.05
N PHE A 197 -2.19 8.40 1.73
CA PHE A 197 -3.29 8.15 0.82
C PHE A 197 -3.19 9.11 -0.36
N GLU A 198 -3.22 8.58 -1.58
CA GLU A 198 -3.22 9.35 -2.81
C GLU A 198 -4.47 9.06 -3.64
N CYS A 199 -5.07 10.13 -4.17
CA CYS A 199 -6.17 10.07 -5.12
C CYS A 199 -6.13 11.28 -6.06
N GLY A 200 -7.14 11.45 -6.90
CA GLY A 200 -7.23 12.61 -7.83
C GLY A 200 -7.14 13.99 -7.17
N GLU A 201 -7.43 14.10 -5.87
CA GLU A 201 -7.30 15.34 -5.10
C GLU A 201 -5.88 15.61 -4.56
N GLY A 202 -4.97 14.65 -4.71
CA GLY A 202 -3.58 14.72 -4.23
C GLY A 202 -3.27 13.76 -3.10
N VAL A 203 -2.17 14.01 -2.38
CA VAL A 203 -1.65 13.15 -1.32
C VAL A 203 -2.03 13.69 0.05
N ARG A 204 -2.43 12.81 0.96
CA ARG A 204 -2.66 13.08 2.38
C ARG A 204 -1.87 12.10 3.24
N CYS A 205 -1.38 12.55 4.38
CA CYS A 205 -0.74 11.69 5.38
C CYS A 205 -1.77 11.21 6.43
N GLU A 206 -1.33 10.42 7.40
CA GLU A 206 -2.21 9.89 8.47
C GLU A 206 -2.93 10.98 9.27
N THR A 207 -2.34 12.17 9.40
CA THR A 207 -2.98 13.31 10.06
C THR A 207 -3.99 14.02 9.16
N MET A 208 -4.27 13.50 7.97
CA MET A 208 -5.15 14.05 6.94
C MET A 208 -4.69 15.40 6.38
N ILE A 209 -3.47 15.82 6.69
CA ILE A 209 -2.86 17.02 6.10
C ILE A 209 -2.59 16.75 4.61
N LYS A 210 -3.01 17.67 3.76
CA LYS A 210 -2.75 17.63 2.32
C LYS A 210 -1.29 18.00 2.06
N MET A 211 -0.56 17.07 1.46
CA MET A 211 0.86 17.25 1.12
C MET A 211 1.00 18.08 -0.15
N LYS A 212 2.03 18.92 -0.21
CA LYS A 212 2.42 19.56 -1.48
C LYS A 212 3.12 18.51 -2.35
N ARG A 213 2.63 18.30 -3.58
CA ARG A 213 3.37 17.53 -4.58
C ARG A 213 4.59 18.33 -5.01
N TYR A 214 5.78 17.83 -4.74
CA TYR A 214 6.99 18.27 -5.42
C TYR A 214 7.20 17.36 -6.63
N GLY A 215 6.79 17.86 -7.80
CA GLY A 215 7.29 17.56 -9.13
C GLY A 215 7.36 16.10 -9.59
N ILE A 216 6.25 15.51 -10.03
CA ILE A 216 6.23 14.77 -11.31
C ILE A 216 5.09 15.41 -12.11
N THR A 217 5.44 16.32 -12.99
CA THR A 217 4.54 16.74 -14.08
C THR A 217 4.55 15.61 -15.09
N LEU A 218 3.63 14.66 -14.99
CA LEU A 218 3.30 13.84 -16.13
C LEU A 218 2.79 14.83 -17.17
N LEU A 219 3.52 14.96 -18.28
CA LEU A 219 3.13 15.75 -19.43
C LEU A 219 1.74 15.28 -19.86
N SER A 220 0.74 16.08 -19.55
CA SER A 220 -0.58 15.93 -20.16
C SER A 220 -0.38 16.03 -21.68
N PRO A 221 -0.88 15.08 -22.48
CA PRO A 221 -0.87 15.28 -23.92
C PRO A 221 -1.65 16.55 -24.20
N THR A 222 -0.97 17.55 -24.78
CA THR A 222 -1.60 18.77 -25.30
C THR A 222 -2.67 18.37 -26.30
N PRO A 223 -3.90 18.90 -26.19
CA PRO A 223 -4.90 18.72 -27.24
C PRO A 223 -4.33 19.32 -28.52
N GLN A 224 -4.12 18.49 -29.55
CA GLN A 224 -3.87 18.99 -30.88
C GLN A 224 -5.13 19.74 -31.35
N HIS A 225 -5.03 21.04 -31.41
CA HIS A 225 -5.98 21.85 -32.20
C HIS A 225 -5.85 21.40 -33.67
N HIS A 226 -6.83 20.67 -34.15
CA HIS A 226 -7.09 20.61 -35.59
C HIS A 226 -7.49 22.03 -36.01
N ALA A 227 -6.57 22.68 -36.73
CA ALA A 227 -6.92 23.83 -37.53
C ALA A 227 -7.49 23.26 -38.85
N ASP A 228 -8.79 23.44 -39.03
CA ASP A 228 -9.45 23.29 -40.32
C ASP A 228 -8.92 24.36 -41.25
N ASN A 229 -8.47 23.90 -42.43
CA ASN A 229 -8.45 24.65 -43.69
C ASN A 229 -8.86 23.73 -44.83
#